data_1a130e62eb1057483b1718c82f21a3a2
#
_entry.id   1a130e62eb1057483b1718c82f21a3a2
#
_cell.length_a   1.000
_cell.length_b   1.000
_cell.length_c   1.000
_cell.angle_alpha   90.00
_cell.angle_beta   90.00
_cell.angle_gamma   90.00
#
_symmetry.space_group_name_H-M   'P 1'
#
loop_
_entity.id
_entity.type
_entity.pdbx_description
1 polymer ?
#
loop_
_entity_poly.entity_id
_entity_poly.type
_entity_poly.pdbx_seq_one_letter_code
_entity_poly.pdbx_strand_id
1 'polypeptide(L)'
;MGGLAERKGIANMNINVKKLKENAILPTYGSSGAAGADLYACLDAPVTIEPGKTAFIPTGLSMEIPEGTAGLIYARSGLACKRDLAPANKVGVIDSDYRGEFIVALHNHGAQSQTVEHGERVAQLVITPVYTPAFIEVEALTDTQRAAGGFGSTGK
;
A
#
# COMPACT_ATOMS: atom_id res chain seq x y z
N MET A 1 -22.26 -6.78 -19.39
CA MET A 1 -22.84 -6.45 -18.06
C MET A 1 -22.50 -7.61 -17.12
N GLY A 2 -21.41 -7.52 -16.36
CA GLY A 2 -21.02 -8.50 -15.36
C GLY A 2 -21.39 -7.96 -13.98
N GLY A 3 -22.50 -8.48 -13.40
CA GLY A 3 -22.91 -8.14 -12.06
C GLY A 3 -21.83 -8.53 -11.04
N LEU A 4 -21.45 -7.61 -10.17
CA LEU A 4 -20.67 -7.87 -8.99
C LEU A 4 -21.46 -8.84 -8.11
N ALA A 5 -21.01 -10.10 -8.02
CA ALA A 5 -21.59 -11.07 -7.12
C ALA A 5 -21.45 -10.52 -5.68
N GLU A 6 -22.58 -10.37 -4.98
CA GLU A 6 -22.60 -10.00 -3.57
C GLU A 6 -21.75 -10.98 -2.76
N ARG A 7 -20.66 -10.50 -2.20
CA ARG A 7 -19.84 -11.27 -1.23
C ARG A 7 -20.64 -11.35 0.08
N LYS A 8 -21.22 -12.49 0.39
CA LYS A 8 -21.91 -12.73 1.67
C LYS A 8 -20.92 -12.49 2.82
N GLY A 9 -21.23 -11.51 3.68
CA GLY A 9 -20.55 -11.27 4.97
C GLY A 9 -19.49 -10.16 5.00
N ILE A 10 -19.22 -9.45 3.89
CA ILE A 10 -18.36 -8.26 3.88
C ILE A 10 -19.27 -7.05 3.62
N ALA A 11 -19.25 -6.07 4.53
CA ALA A 11 -19.97 -4.82 4.32
C ALA A 11 -19.55 -4.21 2.97
N ASN A 12 -20.52 -3.83 2.12
CA ASN A 12 -20.25 -3.07 0.91
C ASN A 12 -19.62 -1.74 1.31
N MET A 13 -18.29 -1.65 1.14
CA MET A 13 -17.52 -0.46 1.46
C MET A 13 -17.18 0.25 0.16
N ASN A 14 -17.57 1.50 0.03
CA ASN A 14 -17.20 2.36 -1.08
C ASN A 14 -16.08 3.31 -0.63
N ILE A 15 -15.15 3.58 -1.53
CA ILE A 15 -14.12 4.59 -1.35
C ILE A 15 -14.34 5.67 -2.40
N ASN A 16 -14.55 6.90 -1.96
CA ASN A 16 -14.61 8.04 -2.86
C ASN A 16 -13.20 8.34 -3.37
N VAL A 17 -13.05 8.43 -4.67
CA VAL A 17 -11.80 8.69 -5.36
C VAL A 17 -11.90 9.95 -6.19
N LYS A 18 -11.00 10.89 -5.99
CA LYS A 18 -10.87 12.09 -6.80
C LYS A 18 -9.65 11.95 -7.72
N LYS A 19 -9.85 12.09 -9.02
CA LYS A 19 -8.74 12.26 -9.97
C LYS A 19 -8.19 13.68 -9.86
N LEU A 20 -6.89 13.78 -9.64
CA LEU A 20 -6.13 15.03 -9.65
C LEU A 20 -5.58 15.35 -11.04
N LYS A 21 -5.45 14.32 -11.90
CA LYS A 21 -5.13 14.41 -13.33
C LYS A 21 -6.15 13.61 -14.14
N GLU A 22 -6.52 14.09 -15.30
CA GLU A 22 -7.54 13.47 -16.16
C GLU A 22 -7.14 12.03 -16.56
N ASN A 23 -5.85 11.83 -16.87
CA ASN A 23 -5.27 10.54 -17.26
C ASN A 23 -4.96 9.59 -16.08
N ALA A 24 -5.30 9.95 -14.85
CA ALA A 24 -5.15 9.05 -13.71
C ALA A 24 -6.08 7.83 -13.83
N ILE A 25 -5.58 6.68 -13.44
CA ILE A 25 -6.29 5.39 -13.52
C ILE A 25 -6.76 4.99 -12.13
N LEU A 26 -8.05 4.70 -11.97
CA LEU A 26 -8.59 4.23 -10.70
C LEU A 26 -8.01 2.87 -10.33
N PRO A 27 -7.86 2.56 -9.02
CA PRO A 27 -7.38 1.25 -8.58
C PRO A 27 -8.28 0.13 -9.10
N THR A 28 -7.68 -0.98 -9.49
CA THR A 28 -8.40 -2.15 -10.00
C THR A 28 -7.97 -3.43 -9.29
N TYR A 29 -8.90 -4.36 -9.11
CA TYR A 29 -8.60 -5.69 -8.61
C TYR A 29 -8.29 -6.62 -9.78
N GLY A 30 -7.17 -7.34 -9.71
CA GLY A 30 -6.76 -8.29 -10.77
C GLY A 30 -7.66 -9.52 -10.89
N SER A 31 -8.42 -9.86 -9.83
CA SER A 31 -9.41 -10.94 -9.82
C SER A 31 -10.48 -10.66 -8.77
N SER A 32 -11.59 -11.39 -8.82
CA SER A 32 -12.67 -11.28 -7.82
C SER A 32 -12.24 -11.64 -6.40
N GLY A 33 -11.16 -12.41 -6.22
CA GLY A 33 -10.58 -12.79 -4.93
C GLY A 33 -9.37 -11.97 -4.52
N ALA A 34 -8.92 -11.01 -5.33
CA ALA A 34 -7.76 -10.19 -4.99
C ALA A 34 -8.00 -9.37 -3.72
N ALA A 35 -7.03 -9.36 -2.80
CA ALA A 35 -7.08 -8.57 -1.57
C ALA A 35 -6.60 -7.12 -1.81
N GLY A 36 -5.64 -6.93 -2.71
CA GLY A 36 -5.08 -5.63 -3.07
C GLY A 36 -5.60 -5.12 -4.39
N ALA A 37 -5.92 -3.82 -4.44
CA ALA A 37 -6.20 -3.12 -5.68
C ALA A 37 -4.91 -2.53 -6.25
N ASP A 38 -4.63 -2.76 -7.52
CA ASP A 38 -3.45 -2.22 -8.20
C ASP A 38 -3.50 -0.69 -8.26
N LEU A 39 -2.39 -0.04 -7.93
CA LEU A 39 -2.15 1.40 -8.10
C LEU A 39 -1.27 1.64 -9.33
N TYR A 40 -1.64 2.61 -10.12
CA TYR A 40 -1.03 2.92 -11.40
C TYR A 40 -0.21 4.21 -11.36
N ALA A 41 0.95 4.22 -11.99
CA ALA A 41 1.75 5.42 -12.18
C ALA A 41 1.00 6.43 -13.08
N CYS A 42 0.91 7.67 -12.64
CA CYS A 42 0.34 8.78 -13.40
C CYS A 42 1.46 9.79 -13.74
N LEU A 43 2.15 9.54 -14.84
CA LEU A 43 3.36 10.25 -15.23
C LEU A 43 3.17 11.03 -16.54
N ASP A 44 3.80 12.18 -16.64
CA ASP A 44 3.86 12.97 -17.89
C ASP A 44 5.02 12.51 -18.79
N ALA A 45 6.06 11.90 -18.19
CA ALA A 45 7.20 11.29 -18.86
C ALA A 45 7.71 10.09 -18.03
N PRO A 46 8.40 9.12 -18.67
CA PRO A 46 9.01 8.00 -17.95
C PRO A 46 9.98 8.46 -16.85
N VAL A 47 9.99 7.75 -15.72
CA VAL A 47 10.89 8.03 -14.59
C VAL A 47 11.87 6.87 -14.44
N THR A 48 13.16 7.18 -14.56
CA THR A 48 14.25 6.20 -14.33
C THR A 48 14.71 6.26 -12.88
N ILE A 49 14.77 5.09 -12.25
CA ILE A 49 15.21 4.91 -10.86
C ILE A 49 16.54 4.16 -10.87
N GLU A 50 17.61 4.88 -10.59
CA GLU A 50 18.95 4.32 -10.50
C GLU A 50 19.08 3.34 -9.32
N PRO A 51 20.06 2.40 -9.35
CA PRO A 51 20.35 1.50 -8.24
C PRO A 51 20.49 2.24 -6.90
N GLY A 52 19.79 1.76 -5.87
CA GLY A 52 19.82 2.34 -4.53
C GLY A 52 19.11 3.70 -4.40
N LYS A 53 18.38 4.13 -5.42
CA LYS A 53 17.61 5.40 -5.39
C LYS A 53 16.13 5.15 -5.22
N THR A 54 15.44 6.19 -4.74
CA THR A 54 13.99 6.23 -4.58
C THR A 54 13.40 7.32 -5.46
N ALA A 55 12.33 7.00 -6.18
CA ALA A 55 11.51 7.97 -6.86
C ALA A 55 10.10 8.01 -6.28
N PHE A 56 9.51 9.19 -6.19
CA PHE A 56 8.14 9.39 -5.76
C PHE A 56 7.22 9.33 -6.98
N ILE A 57 6.53 8.20 -7.14
CA ILE A 57 5.66 7.93 -8.29
C ILE A 57 4.24 8.37 -7.96
N PRO A 58 3.73 9.44 -8.58
CA PRO A 58 2.36 9.89 -8.37
C PRO A 58 1.36 8.92 -8.99
N THR A 59 0.20 8.78 -8.36
CA THR A 59 -0.94 8.05 -8.92
C THR A 59 -1.96 8.97 -9.59
N GLY A 60 -1.89 10.27 -9.33
CA GLY A 60 -2.88 11.25 -9.77
C GLY A 60 -4.21 11.11 -9.04
N LEU A 61 -4.25 10.43 -7.90
CA LEU A 61 -5.46 10.13 -7.15
C LEU A 61 -5.37 10.63 -5.70
N SER A 62 -6.49 11.13 -5.20
CA SER A 62 -6.76 11.35 -3.78
C SER A 62 -7.98 10.53 -3.40
N MET A 63 -7.98 9.89 -2.21
CA MET A 63 -9.04 8.98 -1.80
C MET A 63 -9.46 9.23 -0.36
N GLU A 64 -10.74 8.97 -0.06
CA GLU A 64 -11.28 9.00 1.29
C GLU A 64 -11.27 7.58 1.87
N ILE A 65 -10.24 7.27 2.63
CA ILE A 65 -10.18 6.00 3.37
C ILE A 65 -11.24 6.05 4.49
N PRO A 66 -12.12 5.04 4.62
CA PRO A 66 -13.18 5.05 5.62
C PRO A 66 -12.63 5.09 7.05
N GLU A 67 -13.32 5.84 7.93
CA GLU A 67 -12.99 5.89 9.35
C GLU A 67 -12.97 4.48 9.97
N GLY A 68 -12.04 4.23 10.91
CA GLY A 68 -11.81 2.91 11.51
C GLY A 68 -11.04 1.94 10.61
N THR A 69 -10.56 2.42 9.44
CA THR A 69 -9.70 1.65 8.54
C THR A 69 -8.45 2.43 8.17
N ALA A 70 -7.47 1.73 7.60
CA ALA A 70 -6.31 2.33 6.96
C ALA A 70 -6.15 1.78 5.54
N GLY A 71 -5.59 2.60 4.66
CA GLY A 71 -5.07 2.15 3.37
C GLY A 71 -3.62 1.72 3.52
N LEU A 72 -3.30 0.48 3.20
CA LEU A 72 -1.94 -0.04 3.23
C LEU A 72 -1.42 -0.23 1.82
N ILE A 73 -0.32 0.44 1.50
CA ILE A 73 0.34 0.34 0.20
C ILE A 73 1.48 -0.67 0.30
N TYR A 74 1.31 -1.78 -0.41
CA TYR A 74 2.27 -2.88 -0.48
C TYR A 74 2.97 -2.95 -1.83
N ALA A 75 4.13 -3.60 -1.83
CA ALA A 75 4.79 -4.01 -3.07
C ALA A 75 3.92 -4.97 -3.87
N ARG A 76 4.10 -4.96 -5.18
CA ARG A 76 3.61 -6.03 -6.07
C ARG A 76 4.72 -7.06 -6.26
N SER A 77 4.40 -8.33 -6.07
CA SER A 77 5.38 -9.44 -6.13
C SER A 77 6.15 -9.47 -7.46
N GLY A 78 5.46 -9.31 -8.59
CA GLY A 78 6.09 -9.32 -9.90
C GLY A 78 7.08 -8.17 -10.10
N LEU A 79 6.76 -6.98 -9.61
CA LEU A 79 7.64 -5.81 -9.71
C LEU A 79 8.85 -5.96 -8.77
N ALA A 80 8.60 -6.38 -7.53
CA ALA A 80 9.65 -6.55 -6.53
C ALA A 80 10.63 -7.68 -6.90
N CYS A 81 10.13 -8.85 -7.37
CA CYS A 81 10.95 -10.01 -7.63
C CYS A 81 11.65 -10.00 -9.00
N LYS A 82 11.11 -9.29 -10.00
CA LYS A 82 11.67 -9.27 -11.36
C LYS A 82 12.43 -8.00 -11.70
N ARG A 83 12.12 -6.90 -11.00
CA ARG A 83 12.70 -5.58 -11.28
C ARG A 83 13.31 -4.93 -10.03
N ASP A 84 13.34 -5.62 -8.91
CA ASP A 84 13.87 -5.13 -7.64
C ASP A 84 13.25 -3.80 -7.17
N LEU A 85 12.03 -3.49 -7.62
CA LEU A 85 11.31 -2.26 -7.27
C LEU A 85 10.25 -2.53 -6.22
N ALA A 86 10.36 -1.86 -5.07
CA ALA A 86 9.40 -1.96 -3.98
C ALA A 86 9.26 -0.63 -3.24
N PRO A 87 8.14 -0.39 -2.51
CA PRO A 87 8.00 0.80 -1.70
C PRO A 87 9.13 0.95 -0.68
N ALA A 88 9.77 2.12 -0.64
CA ALA A 88 10.90 2.42 0.24
C ALA A 88 10.54 2.31 1.72
N ASN A 89 9.32 2.65 2.10
CA ASN A 89 8.77 2.56 3.45
C ASN A 89 8.26 1.15 3.81
N LYS A 90 8.50 0.16 2.97
CA LYS A 90 8.07 -1.24 3.09
C LYS A 90 6.55 -1.40 3.00
N VAL A 91 5.80 -0.73 3.87
CA VAL A 91 4.35 -0.58 3.81
C VAL A 91 4.02 0.90 3.99
N GLY A 92 3.38 1.50 3.00
CA GLY A 92 2.80 2.85 3.14
C GLY A 92 1.53 2.78 3.96
N VAL A 93 1.40 3.56 5.02
CA VAL A 93 0.18 3.66 5.83
C VAL A 93 -0.53 4.96 5.49
N ILE A 94 -1.75 4.83 4.97
CA ILE A 94 -2.61 5.97 4.64
C ILE A 94 -3.71 6.07 5.68
N ASP A 95 -3.70 7.17 6.41
CA ASP A 95 -4.68 7.48 7.44
C ASP A 95 -6.05 7.83 6.84
N SER A 96 -7.12 7.61 7.61
CA SER A 96 -8.48 7.88 7.14
C SER A 96 -8.77 9.37 6.89
N ASP A 97 -8.04 10.26 7.54
CA ASP A 97 -8.14 11.72 7.39
C ASP A 97 -7.16 12.30 6.34
N TYR A 98 -6.31 11.48 5.71
CA TYR A 98 -5.43 11.96 4.65
C TYR A 98 -6.21 12.26 3.37
N ARG A 99 -5.99 13.46 2.80
CA ARG A 99 -6.66 13.95 1.58
C ARG A 99 -5.68 14.34 0.47
N GLY A 100 -4.38 14.11 0.70
CA GLY A 100 -3.36 14.36 -0.31
C GLY A 100 -3.35 13.31 -1.42
N GLU A 101 -2.50 13.52 -2.39
CA GLU A 101 -2.26 12.55 -3.46
C GLU A 101 -1.63 11.26 -2.91
N PHE A 102 -2.10 10.12 -3.39
CA PHE A 102 -1.45 8.84 -3.13
C PHE A 102 -0.21 8.73 -4.00
N ILE A 103 0.95 8.79 -3.37
CA ILE A 103 2.27 8.73 -4.02
C ILE A 103 2.98 7.48 -3.53
N VAL A 104 3.54 6.71 -4.45
CA VAL A 104 4.34 5.53 -4.14
C VAL A 104 5.82 5.91 -4.15
N ALA A 105 6.47 5.88 -2.99
CA ALA A 105 7.93 6.04 -2.88
C ALA A 105 8.61 4.74 -3.33
N LEU A 106 8.88 4.60 -4.62
CA LEU A 106 9.40 3.36 -5.20
C LEU A 106 10.92 3.35 -5.18
N HIS A 107 11.51 2.34 -4.51
CA HIS A 107 12.95 2.18 -4.35
C HIS A 107 13.48 1.06 -5.24
N ASN A 108 14.62 1.29 -5.86
CA ASN A 108 15.34 0.29 -6.63
C ASN A 108 16.38 -0.41 -5.74
N HIS A 109 16.09 -1.66 -5.37
CA HIS A 109 16.96 -2.52 -4.56
C HIS A 109 18.00 -3.29 -5.40
N GLY A 110 17.89 -3.23 -6.72
CA GLY A 110 18.73 -3.95 -7.67
C GLY A 110 20.01 -3.21 -8.04
N ALA A 111 20.76 -3.81 -8.97
CA ALA A 111 22.02 -3.29 -9.49
C ALA A 111 21.87 -2.60 -10.87
N GLN A 112 20.68 -2.59 -11.45
CA GLN A 112 20.39 -1.98 -12.76
C GLN A 112 19.35 -0.90 -12.63
N SER A 113 19.48 0.15 -13.45
CA SER A 113 18.47 1.21 -13.56
C SER A 113 17.14 0.64 -14.05
N GLN A 114 16.04 1.10 -13.47
CA GLN A 114 14.69 0.70 -13.82
C GLN A 114 13.89 1.91 -14.26
N THR A 115 13.11 1.77 -15.33
CA THR A 115 12.25 2.85 -15.82
C THR A 115 10.79 2.51 -15.59
N VAL A 116 10.05 3.44 -14.99
CA VAL A 116 8.60 3.36 -14.78
C VAL A 116 7.92 4.27 -15.78
N GLU A 117 6.93 3.74 -16.49
CA GLU A 117 6.13 4.48 -17.46
C GLU A 117 4.72 4.77 -16.92
N HIS A 118 4.04 5.73 -17.56
CA HIS A 118 2.64 6.02 -17.25
C HIS A 118 1.76 4.77 -17.42
N GLY A 119 0.84 4.53 -16.48
CA GLY A 119 -0.08 3.39 -16.52
C GLY A 119 0.52 2.06 -16.04
N GLU A 120 1.82 2.02 -15.66
CA GLU A 120 2.35 0.83 -15.00
C GLU A 120 1.78 0.66 -13.59
N ARG A 121 1.56 -0.59 -13.21
CA ARG A 121 1.12 -0.98 -11.85
C ARG A 121 2.31 -1.00 -10.92
N VAL A 122 2.42 0.01 -10.04
CA VAL A 122 3.61 0.25 -9.20
C VAL A 122 3.49 -0.25 -7.76
N ALA A 123 2.28 -0.45 -7.27
CA ALA A 123 1.99 -0.94 -5.93
C ALA A 123 0.59 -1.54 -5.87
N GLN A 124 0.18 -2.03 -4.71
CA GLN A 124 -1.19 -2.46 -4.44
C GLN A 124 -1.69 -1.88 -3.13
N LEU A 125 -2.96 -1.48 -3.11
CA LEU A 125 -3.65 -0.90 -1.96
C LEU A 125 -4.54 -1.95 -1.31
N VAL A 126 -4.38 -2.16 -0.01
CA VAL A 126 -5.24 -3.01 0.83
C VAL A 126 -5.92 -2.14 1.86
N ILE A 127 -7.23 -2.26 2.01
CA ILE A 127 -7.99 -1.61 3.08
C ILE A 127 -8.13 -2.58 4.24
N THR A 128 -7.76 -2.14 5.44
CA THR A 128 -7.80 -2.99 6.65
C THR A 128 -8.40 -2.25 7.83
N PRO A 129 -9.18 -2.91 8.70
CA PRO A 129 -9.59 -2.34 9.98
C PRO A 129 -8.37 -2.03 10.85
N VAL A 130 -8.45 -0.94 11.63
CA VAL A 130 -7.41 -0.54 12.58
C VAL A 130 -8.01 -0.22 13.94
N TYR A 131 -7.26 -0.51 14.99
CA TYR A 131 -7.56 -0.07 16.34
C TYR A 131 -6.68 1.12 16.69
N THR A 132 -7.25 2.10 17.38
CA THR A 132 -6.55 3.30 17.88
C THR A 132 -6.65 3.33 19.39
N PRO A 133 -5.98 2.42 20.13
CA PRO A 133 -6.05 2.38 21.59
C PRO A 133 -5.39 3.60 22.23
N ALA A 134 -5.88 3.99 23.40
CA ALA A 134 -5.16 4.92 24.25
C ALA A 134 -3.94 4.22 24.87
N PHE A 135 -2.80 4.88 24.87
CA PHE A 135 -1.59 4.42 25.58
C PHE A 135 -1.60 4.97 27.01
N ILE A 136 -1.57 4.08 27.99
CA ILE A 136 -1.57 4.40 29.41
C ILE A 136 -0.24 3.95 30.00
N GLU A 137 0.50 4.88 30.58
CA GLU A 137 1.72 4.57 31.31
C GLU A 137 1.37 3.83 32.61
N VAL A 138 2.07 2.72 32.86
CA VAL A 138 1.94 1.91 34.08
C VAL A 138 3.32 1.59 34.63
N GLU A 139 3.42 1.37 35.95
CA GLU A 139 4.70 1.05 36.60
C GLU A 139 5.21 -0.34 36.22
N ALA A 140 4.31 -1.30 35.98
CA ALA A 140 4.65 -2.67 35.59
C ALA A 140 3.63 -3.26 34.64
N LEU A 141 4.07 -4.15 33.75
CA LEU A 141 3.22 -4.97 32.91
C LEU A 141 2.92 -6.31 33.60
N THR A 142 1.87 -6.97 33.18
CA THR A 142 1.52 -8.32 33.66
C THR A 142 2.57 -9.35 33.21
N ASP A 143 2.87 -10.30 34.07
CA ASP A 143 3.82 -11.39 33.77
C ASP A 143 3.27 -12.33 32.70
N THR A 144 4.15 -12.83 31.87
CA THR A 144 3.85 -13.88 30.87
C THR A 144 4.95 -14.95 30.86
N GLN A 145 4.62 -16.15 30.40
CA GLN A 145 5.61 -17.24 30.26
C GLN A 145 6.79 -16.84 29.35
N ARG A 146 6.56 -16.02 28.32
CA ARG A 146 7.61 -15.54 27.41
C ARG A 146 8.45 -14.42 28.02
N ALA A 147 7.89 -13.63 28.93
CA ALA A 147 8.50 -12.43 29.54
C ALA A 147 9.16 -11.54 28.46
N ALA A 148 10.42 -11.17 28.62
CA ALA A 148 11.18 -10.32 27.68
C ALA A 148 11.86 -11.10 26.55
N GLY A 149 11.60 -12.40 26.40
CA GLY A 149 12.23 -13.23 25.37
C GLY A 149 11.89 -12.79 23.95
N GLY A 150 12.91 -12.52 23.14
CA GLY A 150 12.79 -12.12 21.74
C GLY A 150 13.99 -12.60 20.92
N PHE A 151 14.06 -12.22 19.64
CA PHE A 151 15.19 -12.49 18.73
C PHE A 151 15.67 -13.95 18.71
N GLY A 152 14.72 -14.90 18.70
CA GLY A 152 15.03 -16.34 18.66
C GLY A 152 15.21 -16.98 20.04
N SER A 153 14.82 -16.33 21.13
CA SER A 153 14.89 -16.89 22.49
C SER A 153 14.05 -18.15 22.70
N THR A 154 13.14 -18.48 21.79
CA THR A 154 12.29 -19.70 21.82
C THR A 154 12.89 -20.89 21.06
N GLY A 155 14.15 -20.79 20.64
CA GLY A 155 14.87 -21.85 19.93
C GLY A 155 14.69 -21.80 18.41
N LYS A 156 15.44 -22.67 17.69
CA LYS A 156 15.30 -22.89 16.23
C LYS A 156 14.23 -23.92 15.98
#